data_a1ee50274f4ccf688a22f078d6938209
#
_entry.id   a1ee50274f4ccf688a22f078d6938209
#
_cell.length_a   1.000
_cell.length_b   1.000
_cell.length_c   1.000
_cell.angle_alpha   90.00
_cell.angle_beta   90.00
_cell.angle_gamma   90.00
#
_symmetry.space_group_name_H-M   'P 1'
#
loop_
_entity.id
_entity.type
_entity.pdbx_description
1 polymer ?
#
loop_
_entity_poly.entity_id
_entity_poly.type
_entity_poly.pdbx_seq_one_letter_code
_entity_poly.pdbx_strand_id
1 'polypeptide(L)'
;EETWRLSRLGVLSRKEITPIIPDFKRKNSSLSKFNGSKIIRFVDGAFREDLSSKLPYGSSLNILGEEDSLRCFHKFKDSNLKDHPSTNVSFSCTPSIVKLTIEKDLKIRDLFEIIYEGGDDDSSVHPALYIELKGNSSITIIERFNHLSSLIMPLQLVELKKNASINSLKIFNDNQQSYNL
;
A
#
# COMPACT_ATOMS: atom_id res chain seq x y z
N GLU A 1 0.79 25.83 2.33
CA GLU A 1 0.91 26.08 3.78
C GLU A 1 -0.40 25.91 4.57
N GLU A 2 -1.57 26.20 3.99
CA GLU A 2 -2.85 26.09 4.75
C GLU A 2 -3.34 24.64 4.93
N THR A 3 -3.05 23.75 4.03
CA THR A 3 -3.49 22.33 4.10
C THR A 3 -2.90 21.58 5.31
N TRP A 4 -1.72 21.98 5.76
CA TRP A 4 -1.07 21.39 6.95
C TRP A 4 -1.65 21.89 8.28
N ARG A 5 -2.22 23.07 8.31
CA ARG A 5 -2.82 23.64 9.54
C ARG A 5 -4.11 22.93 9.94
N LEU A 6 -4.82 22.35 8.99
CA LEU A 6 -6.07 21.62 9.24
C LEU A 6 -5.83 20.13 9.58
N SER A 7 -4.67 19.59 9.24
CA SER A 7 -4.28 18.25 9.66
C SER A 7 -3.68 18.35 11.08
N ARG A 8 -4.07 17.46 11.99
CA ARG A 8 -3.51 17.37 13.34
C ARG A 8 -2.02 16.93 13.34
N LEU A 9 -1.28 17.20 12.27
CA LEU A 9 0.13 16.83 12.08
C LEU A 9 1.07 17.60 13.01
N GLY A 10 0.61 18.68 13.64
CA GLY A 10 1.39 19.36 14.68
C GLY A 10 1.76 18.48 15.88
N VAL A 11 1.07 17.38 16.11
CA VAL A 11 1.44 16.38 17.11
C VAL A 11 2.63 15.55 16.64
N LEU A 12 2.69 15.22 15.34
CA LEU A 12 3.78 14.46 14.74
C LEU A 12 5.10 15.25 14.70
N SER A 13 5.03 16.59 14.56
CA SER A 13 6.23 17.44 14.55
C SER A 13 7.02 17.45 15.87
N ARG A 14 6.43 16.91 16.94
CA ARG A 14 7.08 16.79 18.27
C ARG A 14 7.61 15.40 18.56
N LYS A 15 7.40 14.43 17.66
CA LYS A 15 7.89 13.06 17.81
C LYS A 15 9.04 12.83 16.84
N GLU A 16 10.10 12.22 17.32
CA GLU A 16 11.14 11.67 16.44
C GLU A 16 10.61 10.36 15.86
N ILE A 17 10.09 10.42 14.64
CA ILE A 17 9.59 9.26 13.91
C ILE A 17 10.62 8.88 12.86
N THR A 18 11.13 7.66 12.92
CA THR A 18 12.11 7.14 11.97
C THR A 18 11.50 6.12 11.03
N PRO A 19 11.86 6.14 9.71
CA PRO A 19 11.47 5.06 8.81
C PRO A 19 12.03 3.73 9.29
N ILE A 20 11.17 2.71 9.36
CA ILE A 20 11.59 1.37 9.77
C ILE A 20 12.38 0.67 8.66
N ILE A 21 13.43 -0.05 9.04
CA ILE A 21 14.10 -0.99 8.15
C ILE A 21 13.34 -2.32 8.22
N PRO A 22 12.84 -2.85 7.09
CA PRO A 22 12.04 -4.08 7.11
C PRO A 22 12.79 -5.26 7.71
N ASP A 23 12.18 -5.93 8.70
CA ASP A 23 12.67 -7.20 9.24
C ASP A 23 11.99 -8.38 8.54
N PHE A 24 12.70 -9.00 7.59
CA PHE A 24 12.20 -10.16 6.86
C PHE A 24 12.05 -11.44 7.70
N LYS A 25 12.54 -11.44 8.94
CA LYS A 25 12.37 -12.55 9.89
C LYS A 25 11.12 -12.39 10.76
N ARG A 26 10.51 -11.20 10.76
CA ARG A 26 9.31 -10.94 11.56
C ARG A 26 8.19 -11.89 11.11
N LYS A 27 7.75 -12.73 12.03
CA LYS A 27 6.58 -13.59 11.86
C LYS A 27 5.36 -12.85 12.38
N ASN A 28 4.34 -12.81 11.58
CA ASN A 28 3.17 -12.00 11.84
C ASN A 28 2.14 -12.68 12.71
N SER A 29 1.33 -11.85 13.38
CA SER A 29 0.14 -12.29 14.08
C SER A 29 -0.84 -12.95 13.11
N SER A 30 -1.55 -13.96 13.57
CA SER A 30 -2.63 -14.59 12.83
C SER A 30 -3.81 -13.63 12.70
N LEU A 31 -3.81 -12.81 11.66
CA LEU A 31 -4.97 -12.00 11.35
C LEU A 31 -6.07 -12.85 10.72
N SER A 32 -7.30 -12.63 11.15
CA SER A 32 -8.45 -13.23 10.49
C SER A 32 -8.50 -12.74 9.04
N LYS A 33 -8.47 -13.63 8.10
CA LYS A 33 -8.65 -13.36 6.67
C LYS A 33 -10.06 -13.76 6.24
N PHE A 34 -10.56 -13.12 5.24
CA PHE A 34 -11.79 -13.57 4.62
C PHE A 34 -11.56 -14.92 3.95
N ASN A 35 -12.48 -15.86 4.19
CA ASN A 35 -12.34 -17.20 3.63
C ASN A 35 -12.27 -17.16 2.10
N GLY A 36 -11.22 -17.77 1.54
CA GLY A 36 -11.00 -17.81 0.09
C GLY A 36 -10.36 -16.54 -0.53
N SER A 37 -10.07 -15.50 0.25
CA SER A 37 -9.39 -14.30 -0.28
C SER A 37 -7.98 -14.59 -0.78
N LYS A 38 -7.52 -13.79 -1.73
CA LYS A 38 -6.13 -13.77 -2.22
C LYS A 38 -5.36 -12.71 -1.46
N ILE A 39 -4.44 -13.13 -0.62
CA ILE A 39 -3.70 -12.25 0.28
C ILE A 39 -2.48 -11.67 -0.43
N ILE A 40 -2.32 -10.36 -0.34
CA ILE A 40 -1.10 -9.62 -0.67
C ILE A 40 -0.63 -8.96 0.63
N ARG A 41 0.57 -9.30 1.11
CA ARG A 41 1.02 -8.90 2.44
C ARG A 41 2.24 -8.00 2.40
N PHE A 42 2.14 -6.90 3.13
CA PHE A 42 3.25 -5.99 3.42
C PHE A 42 3.56 -6.02 4.91
N VAL A 43 4.85 -6.16 5.23
CA VAL A 43 5.37 -6.14 6.61
C VAL A 43 6.45 -5.09 6.70
N ASP A 44 6.35 -4.21 7.67
CA ASP A 44 7.29 -3.10 7.84
C ASP A 44 7.48 -2.28 6.54
N GLY A 45 6.40 -2.15 5.75
CA GLY A 45 6.40 -1.48 4.44
C GLY A 45 6.90 -2.32 3.26
N ALA A 46 7.55 -3.47 3.48
CA ALA A 46 8.05 -4.34 2.42
C ALA A 46 7.04 -5.43 2.05
N PHE A 47 6.96 -5.74 0.75
CA PHE A 47 6.17 -6.86 0.27
C PHE A 47 6.77 -8.20 0.70
N ARG A 48 5.91 -9.11 1.15
CA ARG A 48 6.28 -10.45 1.60
C ARG A 48 5.61 -11.50 0.72
N GLU A 49 6.35 -11.96 -0.30
CA GLU A 49 5.88 -13.00 -1.22
C GLU A 49 5.60 -14.31 -0.49
N ASP A 50 6.47 -14.67 0.46
CA ASP A 50 6.37 -15.89 1.28
C ASP A 50 5.13 -15.93 2.20
N LEU A 51 4.52 -14.78 2.47
CA LEU A 51 3.31 -14.63 3.27
C LEU A 51 2.08 -14.26 2.44
N SER A 52 2.22 -14.21 1.13
CA SER A 52 1.17 -13.86 0.17
C SER A 52 0.61 -15.10 -0.51
N SER A 53 -0.63 -15.00 -1.00
CA SER A 53 -1.28 -16.09 -1.72
C SER A 53 -0.83 -16.16 -3.18
N LYS A 54 -0.87 -17.37 -3.77
CA LYS A 54 -0.83 -17.47 -5.22
C LYS A 54 -2.03 -16.74 -5.83
N LEU A 55 -1.79 -15.87 -6.77
CA LEU A 55 -2.83 -15.10 -7.42
C LEU A 55 -3.62 -15.91 -8.46
N PRO A 56 -4.87 -15.52 -8.76
CA PRO A 56 -5.68 -16.15 -9.79
C PRO A 56 -5.09 -15.92 -11.19
N TYR A 57 -5.49 -16.77 -12.13
CA TYR A 57 -5.10 -16.64 -13.52
C TYR A 57 -5.40 -15.24 -14.08
N GLY A 58 -4.46 -14.71 -14.86
CA GLY A 58 -4.58 -13.38 -15.47
C GLY A 58 -4.36 -12.22 -14.49
N SER A 59 -3.84 -12.51 -13.31
CA SER A 59 -3.28 -11.51 -12.41
C SER A 59 -1.81 -11.79 -12.15
N SER A 60 -1.01 -10.75 -11.98
CA SER A 60 0.41 -10.84 -11.63
C SER A 60 0.79 -9.79 -10.60
N LEU A 61 1.78 -10.14 -9.79
CA LEU A 61 2.33 -9.26 -8.77
C LEU A 61 3.85 -9.27 -8.90
N ASN A 62 4.43 -8.10 -9.11
CA ASN A 62 5.87 -7.97 -9.34
C ASN A 62 6.43 -6.80 -8.54
N ILE A 63 7.61 -6.98 -7.96
CA ILE A 63 8.40 -5.87 -7.43
C ILE A 63 9.01 -5.15 -8.64
N LEU A 64 8.81 -3.83 -8.71
CA LEU A 64 9.35 -3.02 -9.80
C LEU A 64 10.86 -2.86 -9.65
N GLY A 65 11.57 -2.99 -10.76
CA GLY A 65 12.97 -2.59 -10.85
C GLY A 65 13.13 -1.07 -10.78
N GLU A 66 14.38 -0.60 -10.71
CA GLU A 66 14.69 0.82 -10.52
C GLU A 66 14.07 1.71 -11.61
N GLU A 67 14.22 1.36 -12.87
CA GLU A 67 13.69 2.14 -14.00
C GLU A 67 12.15 2.26 -13.96
N ASP A 68 11.45 1.14 -13.72
CA ASP A 68 9.99 1.13 -13.62
C ASP A 68 9.50 1.83 -12.36
N SER A 69 10.25 1.78 -11.27
CA SER A 69 9.96 2.54 -10.05
C SER A 69 10.06 4.05 -10.31
N LEU A 70 11.08 4.50 -11.06
CA LEU A 70 11.19 5.89 -11.47
C LEU A 70 10.03 6.32 -12.37
N ARG A 71 9.63 5.48 -13.33
CA ARG A 71 8.44 5.76 -14.17
C ARG A 71 7.16 5.86 -13.33
N CYS A 72 7.01 4.99 -12.35
CA CYS A 72 5.91 5.04 -11.39
C CYS A 72 5.92 6.35 -10.60
N PHE A 73 7.08 6.77 -10.11
CA PHE A 73 7.25 8.05 -9.42
C PHE A 73 6.84 9.25 -10.28
N HIS A 74 7.22 9.28 -11.56
CA HIS A 74 6.78 10.33 -12.48
C HIS A 74 5.25 10.36 -12.64
N LYS A 75 4.59 9.21 -12.74
CA LYS A 75 3.12 9.14 -12.77
C LYS A 75 2.47 9.74 -11.52
N PHE A 76 3.06 9.52 -10.33
CA PHE A 76 2.59 10.17 -9.11
C PHE A 76 2.80 11.68 -9.15
N LYS A 77 3.95 12.16 -9.64
CA LYS A 77 4.24 13.57 -9.79
C LYS A 77 3.30 14.29 -10.76
N ASP A 78 2.83 13.59 -11.78
CA ASP A 78 1.86 14.13 -12.75
C ASP A 78 0.41 14.12 -12.22
N SER A 79 0.19 13.51 -11.06
CA SER A 79 -1.11 13.50 -10.39
C SER A 79 -1.33 14.77 -9.53
N ASN A 80 -2.55 14.93 -9.01
CA ASN A 80 -2.89 16.01 -8.08
C ASN A 80 -2.13 15.95 -6.74
N LEU A 81 -1.37 14.88 -6.49
CA LEU A 81 -0.57 14.69 -5.28
C LEU A 81 0.89 15.13 -5.42
N LYS A 82 1.28 15.69 -6.59
CA LYS A 82 2.66 16.08 -6.92
C LYS A 82 3.32 16.99 -5.88
N ASP A 83 2.55 17.90 -5.32
CA ASP A 83 3.06 18.91 -4.37
C ASP A 83 2.78 18.53 -2.90
N HIS A 84 2.24 17.32 -2.66
CA HIS A 84 1.99 16.88 -1.29
C HIS A 84 3.29 16.35 -0.65
N PRO A 85 3.80 16.98 0.42
CA PRO A 85 5.07 16.61 1.01
C PRO A 85 5.15 15.15 1.46
N SER A 86 4.02 14.59 1.96
CA SER A 86 3.97 13.18 2.37
C SER A 86 4.28 12.21 1.22
N THR A 87 3.90 12.55 -0.02
CA THR A 87 4.20 11.73 -1.20
C THR A 87 5.71 11.60 -1.42
N ASN A 88 6.43 12.71 -1.33
CA ASN A 88 7.89 12.71 -1.50
C ASN A 88 8.59 11.95 -0.37
N VAL A 89 8.15 12.13 0.88
CA VAL A 89 8.69 11.38 2.03
C VAL A 89 8.44 9.89 1.85
N SER A 90 7.22 9.48 1.52
CA SER A 90 6.88 8.07 1.32
C SER A 90 7.70 7.44 0.21
N PHE A 91 7.90 8.13 -0.92
CA PHE A 91 8.76 7.62 -1.99
C PHE A 91 10.22 7.45 -1.56
N SER A 92 10.74 8.39 -0.77
CA SER A 92 12.13 8.31 -0.29
C SER A 92 12.35 7.19 0.72
N CYS A 93 11.29 6.78 1.42
CA CYS A 93 11.36 5.79 2.50
C CYS A 93 10.78 4.43 2.12
N THR A 94 10.12 4.30 0.95
CA THR A 94 9.56 3.00 0.54
C THR A 94 10.66 2.01 0.19
N PRO A 95 10.62 0.78 0.74
CA PRO A 95 11.62 -0.24 0.44
C PRO A 95 11.49 -0.79 -0.99
N SER A 96 10.29 -0.78 -1.55
CA SER A 96 10.03 -1.24 -2.91
C SER A 96 8.62 -0.84 -3.36
N ILE A 97 8.43 -0.70 -4.67
CA ILE A 97 7.10 -0.54 -5.28
C ILE A 97 6.66 -1.88 -5.84
N VAL A 98 5.48 -2.33 -5.43
CA VAL A 98 4.88 -3.57 -5.92
C VAL A 98 3.80 -3.23 -6.93
N LYS A 99 3.80 -3.91 -8.08
CA LYS A 99 2.79 -3.73 -9.13
C LYS A 99 1.88 -4.94 -9.20
N LEU A 100 0.58 -4.72 -8.96
CA LEU A 100 -0.50 -5.66 -9.25
C LEU A 100 -1.07 -5.35 -10.64
N THR A 101 -1.00 -6.30 -11.56
CA THR A 101 -1.59 -6.18 -12.89
C THR A 101 -2.72 -7.16 -13.06
N ILE A 102 -3.86 -6.70 -13.59
CA ILE A 102 -4.99 -7.53 -14.00
C ILE A 102 -5.12 -7.45 -15.51
N GLU A 103 -5.08 -8.60 -16.16
CA GLU A 103 -5.14 -8.69 -17.61
C GLU A 103 -6.51 -8.28 -18.19
N LYS A 104 -6.51 -7.97 -19.48
CA LYS A 104 -7.69 -7.53 -20.22
C LYS A 104 -8.81 -8.56 -20.21
N ASP A 105 -10.07 -8.08 -20.20
CA ASP A 105 -11.29 -8.87 -20.33
C ASP A 105 -11.51 -9.87 -19.17
N LEU A 106 -10.92 -9.61 -18.00
CA LEU A 106 -11.05 -10.45 -16.82
C LEU A 106 -11.91 -9.81 -15.73
N LYS A 107 -12.90 -10.55 -15.27
CA LYS A 107 -13.71 -10.22 -14.10
C LYS A 107 -13.38 -11.22 -12.99
N ILE A 108 -12.42 -10.85 -12.15
CA ILE A 108 -11.97 -11.73 -11.07
C ILE A 108 -12.94 -11.63 -9.91
N ARG A 109 -13.55 -12.77 -9.54
CA ARG A 109 -14.51 -12.87 -8.43
C ARG A 109 -13.84 -13.05 -7.09
N ASP A 110 -12.58 -13.53 -7.09
CA ASP A 110 -11.80 -13.65 -5.87
C ASP A 110 -11.60 -12.28 -5.23
N LEU A 111 -11.78 -12.22 -3.92
CA LEU A 111 -11.48 -11.05 -3.14
C LEU A 111 -9.97 -10.93 -2.96
N PHE A 112 -9.39 -9.79 -3.30
CA PHE A 112 -8.01 -9.47 -2.93
C PHE A 112 -8.00 -8.81 -1.56
N GLU A 113 -7.23 -9.37 -0.64
CA GLU A 113 -7.02 -8.81 0.69
C GLU A 113 -5.59 -8.32 0.80
N ILE A 114 -5.41 -6.99 0.83
CA ILE A 114 -4.11 -6.37 0.99
C ILE A 114 -3.93 -6.07 2.47
N ILE A 115 -2.91 -6.65 3.07
CA ILE A 115 -2.67 -6.52 4.51
C ILE A 115 -1.39 -5.75 4.72
N TYR A 116 -1.50 -4.63 5.41
CA TYR A 116 -0.38 -3.81 5.87
C TYR A 116 -0.21 -4.01 7.36
N GLU A 117 0.96 -4.50 7.77
CA GLU A 117 1.26 -4.81 9.18
C GLU A 117 2.71 -4.55 9.53
N GLY A 118 3.02 -4.57 10.81
CA GLY A 118 4.35 -4.31 11.33
C GLY A 118 4.50 -2.90 11.88
N GLY A 119 5.75 -2.41 11.90
CA GLY A 119 6.11 -1.18 12.57
C GLY A 119 6.32 -1.37 14.07
N ASP A 120 6.98 -0.41 14.68
CA ASP A 120 7.24 -0.32 16.11
C ASP A 120 6.84 1.08 16.58
N ASP A 121 6.76 1.30 17.90
CA ASP A 121 6.54 2.63 18.47
C ASP A 121 7.58 3.62 17.92
N ASP A 122 7.14 4.84 17.64
CA ASP A 122 7.95 5.93 17.07
C ASP A 122 8.60 5.62 15.71
N SER A 123 8.06 4.63 14.99
CA SER A 123 8.44 4.31 13.62
C SER A 123 7.43 4.78 12.59
N SER A 124 7.88 4.88 11.32
CA SER A 124 7.00 5.04 10.16
C SER A 124 7.19 3.92 9.16
N VAL A 125 6.10 3.49 8.54
CA VAL A 125 6.10 2.47 7.48
C VAL A 125 5.56 3.04 6.18
N HIS A 126 6.19 2.69 5.07
CA HIS A 126 5.96 3.29 3.75
C HIS A 126 5.74 2.22 2.68
N PRO A 127 4.62 1.46 2.72
CA PRO A 127 4.30 0.51 1.65
C PRO A 127 3.93 1.24 0.37
N ALA A 128 4.32 0.70 -0.79
CA ALA A 128 3.94 1.26 -2.08
C ALA A 128 3.35 0.19 -3.00
N LEU A 129 2.14 0.47 -3.51
CA LEU A 129 1.39 -0.42 -4.38
C LEU A 129 0.90 0.33 -5.62
N TYR A 130 1.26 -0.18 -6.79
CA TYR A 130 0.72 0.25 -8.07
C TYR A 130 -0.24 -0.81 -8.60
N ILE A 131 -1.49 -0.45 -8.85
CA ILE A 131 -2.53 -1.33 -9.36
C ILE A 131 -2.87 -0.90 -10.79
N GLU A 132 -2.66 -1.80 -11.76
CA GLU A 132 -3.03 -1.58 -13.14
C GLU A 132 -4.12 -2.58 -13.55
N LEU A 133 -5.29 -2.07 -13.91
CA LEU A 133 -6.37 -2.86 -14.51
C LEU A 133 -6.44 -2.59 -16.00
N LYS A 134 -6.17 -3.62 -16.81
CA LYS A 134 -6.31 -3.54 -18.27
C LYS A 134 -7.79 -3.49 -18.68
N GLY A 135 -8.06 -3.15 -19.92
CA GLY A 135 -9.43 -2.87 -20.38
C GLY A 135 -10.45 -3.98 -20.11
N ASN A 136 -11.67 -3.61 -19.76
CA ASN A 136 -12.81 -4.49 -19.45
C ASN A 136 -12.54 -5.45 -18.25
N SER A 137 -11.61 -5.13 -17.36
CA SER A 137 -11.31 -5.96 -16.20
C SER A 137 -11.96 -5.40 -14.93
N SER A 138 -12.21 -6.26 -13.95
CA SER A 138 -12.73 -5.82 -12.66
C SER A 138 -12.24 -6.70 -11.51
N ILE A 139 -12.00 -6.06 -10.35
CA ILE A 139 -11.62 -6.72 -9.09
C ILE A 139 -12.30 -6.07 -7.90
N THR A 140 -12.29 -6.79 -6.78
CA THR A 140 -12.65 -6.25 -5.46
C THR A 140 -11.45 -6.37 -4.54
N ILE A 141 -11.12 -5.29 -3.84
CA ILE A 141 -10.00 -5.21 -2.90
C ILE A 141 -10.52 -4.81 -1.52
N ILE A 142 -10.00 -5.47 -0.49
CA ILE A 142 -10.08 -4.99 0.89
C ILE A 142 -8.66 -4.72 1.36
N GLU A 143 -8.41 -3.50 1.78
CA GLU A 143 -7.15 -3.09 2.40
C GLU A 143 -7.32 -3.09 3.92
N ARG A 144 -6.41 -3.76 4.62
CA ARG A 144 -6.43 -3.83 6.08
C ARG A 144 -5.13 -3.25 6.62
N PHE A 145 -5.28 -2.23 7.44
CA PHE A 145 -4.18 -1.57 8.12
C PHE A 145 -4.13 -2.08 9.57
N ASN A 146 -3.08 -2.83 9.86
CA ASN A 146 -2.93 -3.56 11.12
C ASN A 146 -1.50 -3.42 11.60
N HIS A 147 -1.16 -2.24 12.05
CA HIS A 147 0.21 -1.85 12.35
C HIS A 147 0.36 -1.36 13.80
N LEU A 148 1.59 -1.44 14.28
CA LEU A 148 2.01 -0.94 15.60
C LEU A 148 2.78 0.38 15.49
N SER A 149 3.14 0.79 14.26
CA SER A 149 3.89 2.03 14.01
C SER A 149 3.12 3.27 14.41
N SER A 150 3.84 4.31 14.81
CA SER A 150 3.24 5.62 15.07
C SER A 150 2.65 6.25 13.81
N LEU A 151 3.20 5.93 12.63
CA LEU A 151 2.79 6.52 11.37
C LEU A 151 2.81 5.49 10.23
N ILE A 152 1.72 5.39 9.48
CA ILE A 152 1.70 4.68 8.21
C ILE A 152 1.40 5.66 7.07
N MET A 153 2.22 5.59 6.01
CA MET A 153 2.13 6.46 4.84
C MET A 153 2.13 5.60 3.56
N PRO A 154 1.03 4.91 3.25
CA PRO A 154 0.94 4.06 2.08
C PRO A 154 0.86 4.91 0.81
N LEU A 155 1.66 4.55 -0.20
CA LEU A 155 1.52 5.06 -1.55
C LEU A 155 0.69 4.09 -2.38
N GLN A 156 -0.39 4.57 -2.97
CA GLN A 156 -1.20 3.78 -3.85
C GLN A 156 -1.48 4.52 -5.15
N LEU A 157 -1.05 3.94 -6.27
CA LEU A 157 -1.42 4.38 -7.61
C LEU A 157 -2.37 3.37 -8.23
N VAL A 158 -3.50 3.85 -8.74
CA VAL A 158 -4.48 3.02 -9.45
C VAL A 158 -4.64 3.53 -10.86
N GLU A 159 -4.34 2.69 -11.85
CA GLU A 159 -4.52 2.98 -13.26
C GLU A 159 -5.61 2.07 -13.85
N LEU A 160 -6.72 2.66 -14.25
CA LEU A 160 -7.83 1.96 -14.88
C LEU A 160 -7.87 2.24 -16.37
N LYS A 161 -7.73 1.19 -17.17
CA LYS A 161 -7.94 1.30 -18.63
C LYS A 161 -9.44 1.28 -18.96
N LYS A 162 -9.79 1.48 -20.23
CA LYS A 162 -11.18 1.58 -20.70
C LYS A 162 -12.07 0.47 -20.13
N ASN A 163 -13.19 0.85 -19.53
CA ASN A 163 -14.19 -0.04 -18.91
C ASN A 163 -13.63 -0.94 -17.77
N ALA A 164 -12.47 -0.62 -17.23
CA ALA A 164 -11.97 -1.30 -16.03
C ALA A 164 -12.63 -0.71 -14.78
N SER A 165 -12.83 -1.54 -13.75
CA SER A 165 -13.42 -1.12 -12.48
C SER A 165 -12.77 -1.80 -11.29
N ILE A 166 -12.69 -1.06 -10.19
CA ILE A 166 -12.22 -1.56 -8.90
C ILE A 166 -13.22 -1.19 -7.82
N ASN A 167 -13.59 -2.14 -6.98
CA ASN A 167 -14.28 -1.90 -5.73
C ASN A 167 -13.26 -2.01 -4.60
N SER A 168 -13.13 -0.97 -3.79
CA SER A 168 -12.14 -0.95 -2.71
C SER A 168 -12.79 -0.56 -1.39
N LEU A 169 -12.42 -1.28 -0.33
CA LEU A 169 -12.76 -0.99 1.06
C LEU A 169 -11.50 -0.95 1.89
N LYS A 170 -11.33 0.09 2.71
CA LYS A 170 -10.23 0.22 3.65
C LYS A 170 -10.71 0.00 5.07
N ILE A 171 -10.02 -0.87 5.81
CA ILE A 171 -10.29 -1.20 7.21
C ILE A 171 -9.05 -0.85 8.04
N PHE A 172 -9.22 0.07 8.98
CA PHE A 172 -8.16 0.48 9.89
C PHE A 172 -8.40 -0.16 11.25
N ASN A 173 -7.44 -0.96 11.70
CA ASN A 173 -7.40 -1.54 13.04
C ASN A 173 -6.25 -0.86 13.80
N ASP A 174 -6.44 0.40 14.11
CA ASP A 174 -5.40 1.21 14.70
C ASP A 174 -5.37 1.08 16.22
N ASN A 175 -4.18 1.11 16.79
CA ASN A 175 -3.99 1.45 18.18
C ASN A 175 -4.30 2.94 18.37
N GLN A 176 -4.75 3.35 19.58
CA GLN A 176 -5.12 4.75 19.88
C GLN A 176 -4.00 5.77 19.62
N GLN A 177 -2.78 5.33 19.35
CA GLN A 177 -1.57 6.15 19.14
C GLN A 177 -1.09 6.19 17.69
N SER A 178 -1.80 5.55 16.74
CA SER A 178 -1.39 5.46 15.33
C SER A 178 -1.99 6.58 14.49
N TYR A 179 -1.26 7.03 13.47
CA TYR A 179 -1.69 8.02 12.50
C TYR A 179 -1.62 7.45 11.09
N ASN A 180 -2.68 7.67 10.30
CA ASN A 180 -2.77 7.35 8.88
C ASN A 180 -2.79 8.65 8.07
N LEU A 181 -1.93 8.74 7.05
CA LEU A 181 -1.83 9.89 6.13
C LEU A 181 -2.05 9.48 4.69
#